data_4e49303d85201e0f0b0937c54afb0c4a
#
_entry.id   4e49303d85201e0f0b0937c54afb0c4a
#
_cell.length_a   1.000
_cell.length_b   1.000
_cell.length_c   1.000
_cell.angle_alpha   90.00
_cell.angle_beta   90.00
_cell.angle_gamma   90.00
#
_symmetry.space_group_name_H-M   'P 1'
#
loop_
_entity.id
_entity.type
_entity.pdbx_description
1 polymer ?
#
loop_
_entity_poly.entity_id
_entity_poly.type
_entity_poly.pdbx_seq_one_letter_code
_entity_poly.pdbx_strand_id
1 'polypeptide(L)'
;MSDQAVAVRALVSHIHALDDFLIAEPSAGHEHMGAIIADATLQAGVKYQTVVAPKVTRLIRNYPQCVTTSVFLDCLKSDGPERVLGWSRGRKPETAVALAELLIAEDVETVGDFKAWVRFPTSRPKLLGISGIGPKTADYLGLLAGRTDLAAIDVHLNRFLRDAGISPVSYEQAQSIIIEAAKRLRVSPATLDHTIWKYMSNRKEGTATPSCHS
;
A
#
# COMPACT_ATOMS: atom_id res chain seq x y z
N MET A 1 -17.86 -26.72 3.84
CA MET A 1 -17.00 -25.60 4.28
C MET A 1 -16.79 -24.70 3.07
N SER A 2 -16.87 -23.37 3.22
CA SER A 2 -16.68 -22.47 2.07
C SER A 2 -15.21 -22.49 1.59
N ASP A 3 -14.99 -22.30 0.29
CA ASP A 3 -13.64 -22.26 -0.31
C ASP A 3 -12.74 -21.22 0.38
N GLN A 4 -13.33 -20.11 0.82
CA GLN A 4 -12.63 -19.09 1.60
C GLN A 4 -12.11 -19.62 2.93
N ALA A 5 -12.89 -20.42 3.66
CA ALA A 5 -12.46 -20.99 4.95
C ALA A 5 -11.32 -22.01 4.77
N VAL A 6 -11.25 -22.69 3.61
CA VAL A 6 -10.14 -23.58 3.25
C VAL A 6 -8.89 -22.73 2.98
N ALA A 7 -9.01 -21.67 2.15
CA ALA A 7 -7.90 -20.78 1.83
C ALA A 7 -7.30 -20.10 3.08
N VAL A 8 -8.15 -19.60 3.98
CA VAL A 8 -7.70 -19.00 5.24
C VAL A 8 -6.92 -20.00 6.11
N ARG A 9 -7.37 -21.26 6.19
CA ARG A 9 -6.60 -22.28 6.93
C ARG A 9 -5.27 -22.59 6.26
N ALA A 10 -5.25 -22.72 4.94
CA ALA A 10 -4.03 -22.97 4.18
C ALA A 10 -3.00 -21.86 4.43
N LEU A 11 -3.44 -20.58 4.39
CA LEU A 11 -2.57 -19.43 4.66
C LEU A 11 -2.00 -19.45 6.09
N VAL A 12 -2.85 -19.68 7.10
CA VAL A 12 -2.41 -19.75 8.50
C VAL A 12 -1.45 -20.92 8.72
N SER A 13 -1.72 -22.09 8.14
CA SER A 13 -0.83 -23.25 8.22
C SER A 13 0.50 -23.00 7.54
N HIS A 14 0.50 -22.32 6.37
CA HIS A 14 1.70 -21.93 5.67
C HIS A 14 2.56 -20.99 6.53
N ILE A 15 1.96 -19.96 7.12
CA ILE A 15 2.66 -19.02 8.02
C ILE A 15 3.30 -19.76 9.20
N HIS A 16 2.59 -20.68 9.84
CA HIS A 16 3.12 -21.45 10.98
C HIS A 16 4.25 -22.42 10.59
N ALA A 17 4.33 -22.81 9.32
CA ALA A 17 5.39 -23.67 8.80
C ALA A 17 6.68 -22.93 8.42
N LEU A 18 6.69 -21.58 8.49
CA LEU A 18 7.85 -20.76 8.18
C LEU A 18 8.58 -20.37 9.47
N ASP A 19 9.80 -20.87 9.65
CA ASP A 19 10.62 -20.61 10.83
C ASP A 19 11.08 -19.15 10.95
N ASP A 20 11.20 -18.44 9.81
CA ASP A 20 11.72 -17.08 9.69
C ASP A 20 10.63 -16.01 9.46
N PHE A 21 9.36 -16.37 9.59
CA PHE A 21 8.23 -15.44 9.45
C PHE A 21 7.98 -14.68 10.76
N LEU A 22 8.72 -13.58 10.94
CA LEU A 22 8.62 -12.76 12.15
C LEU A 22 7.62 -11.62 11.96
N ILE A 23 6.62 -11.54 12.84
CA ILE A 23 5.64 -10.44 12.83
C ILE A 23 6.36 -9.09 12.95
N ALA A 24 6.03 -8.19 12.06
CA ALA A 24 6.60 -6.85 11.98
C ALA A 24 5.48 -5.81 11.92
N GLU A 25 5.50 -4.89 12.87
CA GLU A 25 4.56 -3.77 12.84
C GLU A 25 4.92 -2.79 11.72
N PRO A 26 3.92 -2.22 11.03
CA PRO A 26 4.17 -1.17 10.06
C PRO A 26 4.78 0.05 10.73
N SER A 27 5.70 0.73 10.06
CA SER A 27 6.23 2.01 10.52
C SER A 27 5.13 3.07 10.59
N ALA A 28 5.33 4.08 11.44
CA ALA A 28 4.46 5.26 11.46
C ALA A 28 4.39 5.89 10.06
N GLY A 29 3.21 6.35 9.68
CA GLY A 29 2.99 7.07 8.43
C GLY A 29 3.71 8.42 8.38
N HIS A 30 3.61 9.10 7.26
CA HIS A 30 4.18 10.45 7.10
C HIS A 30 3.29 11.50 7.77
N GLU A 31 3.90 12.47 8.45
CA GLU A 31 3.23 13.69 8.94
C GLU A 31 3.37 14.84 7.92
N HIS A 32 3.19 14.52 6.61
CA HIS A 32 3.46 15.42 5.50
C HIS A 32 2.59 15.01 4.30
N MET A 33 1.59 15.83 3.93
CA MET A 33 0.62 15.48 2.87
C MET A 33 1.28 15.20 1.52
N GLY A 34 2.26 16.02 1.13
CA GLY A 34 3.02 15.78 -0.10
C GLY A 34 3.74 14.42 -0.10
N ALA A 35 4.24 13.97 1.06
CA ALA A 35 4.87 12.65 1.18
C ALA A 35 3.84 11.51 1.06
N ILE A 36 2.67 11.62 1.68
CA ILE A 36 1.58 10.63 1.57
C ILE A 36 1.14 10.48 0.12
N ILE A 37 0.88 11.61 -0.57
CA ILE A 37 0.45 11.61 -1.96
C ILE A 37 1.53 11.03 -2.88
N ALA A 38 2.80 11.45 -2.71
CA ALA A 38 3.91 10.93 -3.50
C ALA A 38 4.15 9.44 -3.26
N ASP A 39 4.13 8.99 -2.01
CA ASP A 39 4.32 7.58 -1.65
C ASP A 39 3.25 6.72 -2.32
N ALA A 40 1.98 7.06 -2.16
CA ALA A 40 0.87 6.31 -2.72
C ALA A 40 0.90 6.25 -4.26
N THR A 41 1.23 7.36 -4.93
CA THR A 41 1.17 7.43 -6.39
C THR A 41 2.41 6.85 -7.08
N LEU A 42 3.58 6.91 -6.46
CA LEU A 42 4.83 6.47 -7.08
C LEU A 42 5.06 4.96 -7.03
N GLN A 43 4.47 4.22 -6.08
CA GLN A 43 4.83 2.82 -5.81
C GLN A 43 4.39 1.81 -6.88
N ALA A 44 3.39 2.12 -7.72
CA ALA A 44 2.87 1.16 -8.68
C ALA A 44 3.94 0.71 -9.69
N GLY A 45 4.21 -0.62 -9.75
CA GLY A 45 5.12 -1.23 -10.72
C GLY A 45 6.61 -0.97 -10.50
N VAL A 46 7.02 -0.55 -9.30
CA VAL A 46 8.44 -0.27 -8.97
C VAL A 46 8.83 -0.81 -7.60
N LYS A 47 10.13 -0.98 -7.38
CA LYS A 47 10.66 -1.41 -6.09
C LYS A 47 10.59 -0.26 -5.08
N TYR A 48 9.87 -0.45 -3.98
CA TYR A 48 9.66 0.58 -2.96
C TYR A 48 10.98 1.11 -2.39
N GLN A 49 11.82 0.24 -1.84
CA GLN A 49 13.04 0.62 -1.12
C GLN A 49 14.06 1.39 -1.98
N THR A 50 14.21 1.01 -3.24
CA THR A 50 15.24 1.58 -4.11
C THR A 50 14.74 2.72 -5.00
N VAL A 51 13.41 2.86 -5.17
CA VAL A 51 12.84 3.85 -6.08
C VAL A 51 11.92 4.83 -5.36
N VAL A 52 10.93 4.35 -4.59
CA VAL A 52 9.92 5.22 -3.98
C VAL A 52 10.46 5.93 -2.75
N ALA A 53 10.96 5.17 -1.77
CA ALA A 53 11.43 5.72 -0.50
C ALA A 53 12.50 6.84 -0.65
N PRO A 54 13.52 6.71 -1.54
CA PRO A 54 14.46 7.80 -1.77
C PRO A 54 13.82 9.06 -2.37
N LYS A 55 12.77 8.91 -3.20
CA LYS A 55 12.06 10.06 -3.79
C LYS A 55 11.19 10.77 -2.76
N VAL A 56 10.49 10.02 -1.91
CA VAL A 56 9.70 10.58 -0.80
C VAL A 56 10.62 11.31 0.18
N THR A 57 11.76 10.71 0.56
CA THR A 57 12.77 11.38 1.41
C THR A 57 13.29 12.66 0.78
N ARG A 58 13.60 12.65 -0.53
CA ARG A 58 14.02 13.84 -1.28
C ARG A 58 12.93 14.91 -1.28
N LEU A 59 11.67 14.53 -1.48
CA LEU A 59 10.53 15.45 -1.47
C LEU A 59 10.42 16.14 -0.11
N ILE A 60 10.41 15.40 0.98
CA ILE A 60 10.33 15.96 2.33
C ILE A 60 11.48 16.96 2.58
N ARG A 61 12.70 16.61 2.16
CA ARG A 61 13.88 17.47 2.34
C ARG A 61 13.82 18.74 1.50
N ASN A 62 13.38 18.66 0.24
CA ASN A 62 13.41 19.78 -0.71
C ASN A 62 12.13 20.64 -0.65
N TYR A 63 11.04 20.10 -0.14
CA TYR A 63 9.72 20.74 -0.02
C TYR A 63 9.15 20.55 1.40
N PRO A 64 9.89 20.96 2.45
CA PRO A 64 9.46 20.77 3.84
C PRO A 64 8.17 21.53 4.19
N GLN A 65 7.81 22.55 3.40
CA GLN A 65 6.57 23.31 3.56
C GLN A 65 5.32 22.56 3.08
N CYS A 66 5.44 21.51 2.26
CA CYS A 66 4.30 20.76 1.67
C CYS A 66 3.63 19.83 2.69
N VAL A 67 3.46 20.29 3.93
CA VAL A 67 2.79 19.56 5.01
C VAL A 67 1.27 19.56 4.87
N THR A 68 0.72 20.50 4.06
CA THR A 68 -0.71 20.55 3.70
C THR A 68 -0.93 20.23 2.24
N THR A 69 -2.18 19.88 1.89
CA THR A 69 -2.56 19.53 0.52
C THR A 69 -2.49 20.72 -0.42
N SER A 70 -2.96 21.90 0.01
CA SER A 70 -2.93 23.14 -0.81
C SER A 70 -1.51 23.53 -1.16
N VAL A 71 -0.62 23.60 -0.14
CA VAL A 71 0.78 23.99 -0.38
C VAL A 71 1.48 22.96 -1.29
N PHE A 72 1.17 21.68 -1.14
CA PHE A 72 1.72 20.66 -2.03
C PHE A 72 1.22 20.85 -3.49
N LEU A 73 -0.07 21.11 -3.68
CA LEU A 73 -0.64 21.36 -5.02
C LEU A 73 -0.03 22.60 -5.65
N ASP A 74 0.19 23.68 -4.88
CA ASP A 74 0.85 24.88 -5.37
C ASP A 74 2.30 24.59 -5.81
N CYS A 75 3.05 23.78 -5.05
CA CYS A 75 4.38 23.31 -5.47
C CYS A 75 4.32 22.48 -6.76
N LEU A 76 3.33 21.59 -6.91
CA LEU A 76 3.16 20.81 -8.14
C LEU A 76 2.86 21.72 -9.35
N LYS A 77 2.07 22.78 -9.16
CA LYS A 77 1.71 23.73 -10.24
C LYS A 77 2.85 24.69 -10.59
N SER A 78 3.60 25.16 -9.61
CA SER A 78 4.67 26.16 -9.82
C SER A 78 5.96 25.54 -10.34
N ASP A 79 6.40 24.41 -9.76
CA ASP A 79 7.68 23.78 -10.07
C ASP A 79 7.59 22.66 -11.11
N GLY A 80 6.37 22.22 -11.41
CA GLY A 80 6.07 21.08 -12.25
C GLY A 80 6.07 19.76 -11.49
N PRO A 81 5.03 18.92 -11.68
CA PRO A 81 4.85 17.70 -10.91
C PRO A 81 5.98 16.68 -11.10
N GLU A 82 6.59 16.61 -12.29
CA GLU A 82 7.73 15.74 -12.56
C GLU A 82 8.96 16.12 -11.72
N ARG A 83 9.22 17.41 -11.57
CA ARG A 83 10.35 17.91 -10.78
C ARG A 83 10.12 17.70 -9.29
N VAL A 84 8.94 18.03 -8.79
CA VAL A 84 8.58 17.87 -7.38
C VAL A 84 8.68 16.41 -6.99
N LEU A 85 8.06 15.51 -7.74
CA LEU A 85 8.07 14.07 -7.48
C LEU A 85 9.39 13.39 -7.86
N GLY A 86 10.23 14.01 -8.68
CA GLY A 86 11.41 13.39 -9.30
C GLY A 86 11.03 12.22 -10.20
N TRP A 87 9.92 12.35 -10.92
CA TRP A 87 9.37 11.31 -11.77
C TRP A 87 8.84 11.89 -13.07
N SER A 88 9.40 11.49 -14.20
CA SER A 88 9.08 12.06 -15.54
C SER A 88 8.45 11.05 -16.49
N ARG A 89 7.99 9.89 -16.00
CA ARG A 89 7.44 8.85 -16.88
C ARG A 89 6.02 8.47 -16.50
N GLY A 90 5.18 8.25 -17.52
CA GLY A 90 3.80 7.78 -17.36
C GLY A 90 2.93 8.78 -16.60
N ARG A 91 1.82 8.29 -16.05
CA ARG A 91 0.75 9.10 -15.46
C ARG A 91 0.91 9.45 -13.98
N LYS A 92 2.00 9.02 -13.33
CA LYS A 92 2.15 9.23 -11.88
C LYS A 92 2.13 10.70 -11.45
N PRO A 93 2.76 11.63 -12.22
CA PRO A 93 2.66 13.05 -11.91
C PRO A 93 1.23 13.59 -11.98
N GLU A 94 0.49 13.26 -13.04
CA GLU A 94 -0.91 13.68 -13.21
C GLU A 94 -1.81 13.04 -12.15
N THR A 95 -1.55 11.78 -11.78
CA THR A 95 -2.30 11.09 -10.70
C THR A 95 -2.09 11.79 -9.35
N ALA A 96 -0.87 12.26 -9.07
CA ALA A 96 -0.57 13.00 -7.83
C ALA A 96 -1.28 14.36 -7.80
N VAL A 97 -1.32 15.08 -8.93
CA VAL A 97 -2.08 16.34 -9.05
C VAL A 97 -3.57 16.07 -8.82
N ALA A 98 -4.15 15.10 -9.53
CA ALA A 98 -5.56 14.79 -9.42
C ALA A 98 -5.96 14.33 -8.00
N LEU A 99 -5.07 13.60 -7.31
CA LEU A 99 -5.29 13.21 -5.92
C LEU A 99 -5.28 14.43 -5.00
N ALA A 100 -4.32 15.35 -5.16
CA ALA A 100 -4.27 16.58 -4.38
C ALA A 100 -5.52 17.45 -4.63
N GLU A 101 -5.96 17.59 -5.88
CA GLU A 101 -7.18 18.34 -6.23
C GLU A 101 -8.44 17.70 -5.62
N LEU A 102 -8.57 16.36 -5.65
CA LEU A 102 -9.66 15.68 -4.97
C LEU A 102 -9.65 15.96 -3.46
N LEU A 103 -8.49 15.86 -2.82
CA LEU A 103 -8.39 16.07 -1.37
C LEU A 103 -8.76 17.50 -0.97
N ILE A 104 -8.37 18.50 -1.74
CA ILE A 104 -8.81 19.90 -1.53
C ILE A 104 -10.32 20.03 -1.69
N ALA A 105 -10.90 19.44 -2.75
CA ALA A 105 -12.35 19.47 -2.96
C ALA A 105 -13.16 18.77 -1.84
N GLU A 106 -12.49 17.94 -1.04
CA GLU A 106 -13.06 17.25 0.13
C GLU A 106 -12.67 17.91 1.46
N ASP A 107 -12.12 19.13 1.45
CA ASP A 107 -11.64 19.87 2.62
C ASP A 107 -10.56 19.13 3.44
N VAL A 108 -9.71 18.34 2.75
CA VAL A 108 -8.64 17.55 3.37
C VAL A 108 -7.30 18.28 3.21
N GLU A 109 -6.93 19.06 4.19
CA GLU A 109 -5.70 19.87 4.18
C GLU A 109 -4.55 19.23 4.92
N THR A 110 -4.81 18.67 6.09
CA THR A 110 -3.78 18.13 6.97
C THR A 110 -3.80 16.60 7.00
N VAL A 111 -2.74 16.01 7.53
CA VAL A 111 -2.68 14.56 7.79
C VAL A 111 -3.80 14.14 8.74
N GLY A 112 -4.19 15.01 9.69
CA GLY A 112 -5.32 14.76 10.58
C GLY A 112 -6.65 14.66 9.82
N ASP A 113 -6.91 15.60 8.90
CA ASP A 113 -8.10 15.58 8.06
C ASP A 113 -8.11 14.33 7.17
N PHE A 114 -6.96 13.99 6.59
CA PHE A 114 -6.81 12.79 5.77
C PHE A 114 -7.11 11.50 6.54
N LYS A 115 -6.58 11.37 7.78
CA LYS A 115 -6.87 10.24 8.69
C LYS A 115 -8.36 10.12 9.01
N ALA A 116 -9.06 11.25 9.13
CA ALA A 116 -10.51 11.26 9.34
C ALA A 116 -11.28 10.91 8.07
N TRP A 117 -10.92 11.55 6.94
CA TRP A 117 -11.60 11.41 5.66
C TRP A 117 -11.57 9.99 5.10
N VAL A 118 -10.44 9.28 5.16
CA VAL A 118 -10.32 7.91 4.62
C VAL A 118 -11.20 6.88 5.36
N ARG A 119 -11.79 7.26 6.49
CA ARG A 119 -12.72 6.41 7.25
C ARG A 119 -14.16 6.50 6.74
N PHE A 120 -14.49 7.53 5.94
CA PHE A 120 -15.80 7.63 5.36
C PHE A 120 -16.00 6.60 4.24
N PRO A 121 -17.16 5.93 4.16
CA PRO A 121 -17.44 4.94 3.10
C PRO A 121 -17.33 5.51 1.68
N THR A 122 -17.52 6.83 1.53
CA THR A 122 -17.47 7.54 0.24
C THR A 122 -16.06 7.84 -0.25
N SER A 123 -15.02 7.80 0.61
CA SER A 123 -13.66 8.17 0.25
C SER A 123 -13.04 7.19 -0.76
N ARG A 124 -13.19 5.88 -0.54
CA ARG A 124 -12.63 4.85 -1.41
C ARG A 124 -13.20 4.90 -2.85
N PRO A 125 -14.52 4.99 -3.08
CA PRO A 125 -15.08 5.22 -4.41
C PRO A 125 -14.55 6.48 -5.10
N LYS A 126 -14.38 7.58 -4.39
CA LYS A 126 -13.80 8.82 -4.93
C LYS A 126 -12.34 8.63 -5.35
N LEU A 127 -11.54 7.96 -4.55
CA LEU A 127 -10.16 7.60 -4.91
C LEU A 127 -10.10 6.73 -6.17
N LEU A 128 -10.97 5.73 -6.29
CA LEU A 128 -11.05 4.86 -7.46
C LEU A 128 -11.49 5.59 -8.74
N GLY A 129 -12.12 6.76 -8.63
CA GLY A 129 -12.47 7.65 -9.75
C GLY A 129 -11.25 8.33 -10.37
N ILE A 130 -10.10 8.36 -9.68
CA ILE A 130 -8.89 9.00 -10.19
C ILE A 130 -8.15 8.04 -11.13
N SER A 131 -7.85 8.50 -12.36
CA SER A 131 -7.04 7.72 -13.29
C SER A 131 -5.65 7.43 -12.72
N GLY A 132 -5.28 6.15 -12.65
CA GLY A 132 -4.02 5.70 -12.05
C GLY A 132 -4.13 5.24 -10.60
N ILE A 133 -5.28 5.40 -9.95
CA ILE A 133 -5.58 4.83 -8.63
C ILE A 133 -6.47 3.61 -8.79
N GLY A 134 -5.91 2.44 -8.57
CA GLY A 134 -6.65 1.18 -8.49
C GLY A 134 -6.93 0.76 -7.04
N PRO A 135 -7.61 -0.40 -6.84
CA PRO A 135 -7.95 -0.90 -5.50
C PRO A 135 -6.76 -0.94 -4.53
N LYS A 136 -5.61 -1.44 -4.99
CA LYS A 136 -4.38 -1.50 -4.19
C LYS A 136 -3.93 -0.13 -3.69
N THR A 137 -3.91 0.88 -4.57
CA THR A 137 -3.45 2.23 -4.20
C THR A 137 -4.46 2.92 -3.27
N ALA A 138 -5.77 2.71 -3.50
CA ALA A 138 -6.81 3.25 -2.62
C ALA A 138 -6.72 2.66 -1.20
N ASP A 139 -6.53 1.35 -1.09
CA ASP A 139 -6.40 0.69 0.22
C ASP A 139 -5.05 1.03 0.89
N TYR A 140 -3.97 1.20 0.12
CA TYR A 140 -2.68 1.65 0.64
C TYR A 140 -2.74 3.09 1.18
N LEU A 141 -3.49 3.99 0.56
CA LEU A 141 -3.76 5.32 1.13
C LEU A 141 -4.42 5.22 2.51
N GLY A 142 -5.33 4.26 2.68
CA GLY A 142 -5.91 3.95 3.99
C GLY A 142 -4.86 3.47 5.01
N LEU A 143 -3.91 2.62 4.60
CA LEU A 143 -2.80 2.16 5.45
C LEU A 143 -1.88 3.33 5.84
N LEU A 144 -1.52 4.21 4.89
CA LEU A 144 -0.73 5.42 5.15
C LEU A 144 -1.44 6.38 6.12
N ALA A 145 -2.77 6.39 6.13
CA ALA A 145 -3.58 7.12 7.11
C ALA A 145 -3.71 6.41 8.46
N GLY A 146 -3.06 5.27 8.67
CA GLY A 146 -3.06 4.52 9.92
C GLY A 146 -4.30 3.63 10.11
N ARG A 147 -5.04 3.29 9.05
CA ARG A 147 -6.07 2.24 9.15
C ARG A 147 -5.40 0.88 9.36
N THR A 148 -5.88 0.13 10.34
CA THR A 148 -5.33 -1.20 10.69
C THR A 148 -6.20 -2.34 10.19
N ASP A 149 -7.41 -2.04 9.73
CA ASP A 149 -8.45 -2.99 9.30
C ASP A 149 -8.37 -3.34 7.79
N LEU A 150 -7.36 -2.83 7.08
CA LEU A 150 -7.15 -3.02 5.64
C LEU A 150 -5.91 -3.86 5.34
N ALA A 151 -5.88 -4.41 4.12
CA ALA A 151 -4.69 -4.95 3.46
C ALA A 151 -4.67 -4.48 2.01
N ALA A 152 -3.53 -4.02 1.52
CA ALA A 152 -3.34 -3.52 0.15
C ALA A 152 -2.68 -4.58 -0.72
N ILE A 153 -3.49 -5.42 -1.36
CA ILE A 153 -3.04 -6.60 -2.08
C ILE A 153 -2.15 -6.22 -3.27
N ASP A 154 -0.87 -6.55 -3.18
CA ASP A 154 0.13 -6.32 -4.21
C ASP A 154 0.70 -7.65 -4.78
N VAL A 155 1.76 -7.55 -5.57
CA VAL A 155 2.39 -8.74 -6.16
C VAL A 155 3.03 -9.66 -5.12
N HIS A 156 3.52 -9.10 -3.98
CA HIS A 156 4.13 -9.87 -2.90
C HIS A 156 3.09 -10.66 -2.14
N LEU A 157 1.96 -10.03 -1.77
CA LEU A 157 0.85 -10.70 -1.12
C LEU A 157 0.26 -11.78 -2.02
N ASN A 158 0.04 -11.50 -3.31
CA ASN A 158 -0.45 -12.49 -4.26
C ASN A 158 0.52 -13.67 -4.45
N ARG A 159 1.84 -13.42 -4.44
CA ARG A 159 2.85 -14.49 -4.50
C ARG A 159 2.81 -15.34 -3.23
N PHE A 160 2.71 -14.70 -2.07
CA PHE A 160 2.63 -15.39 -0.78
C PHE A 160 1.38 -16.28 -0.67
N LEU A 161 0.22 -15.80 -1.14
CA LEU A 161 -0.99 -16.61 -1.23
C LEU A 161 -0.80 -17.84 -2.12
N ARG A 162 -0.13 -17.70 -3.27
CA ARG A 162 0.20 -18.84 -4.15
C ARG A 162 1.17 -19.81 -3.48
N ASP A 163 2.18 -19.33 -2.76
CA ASP A 163 3.11 -20.17 -2.00
C ASP A 163 2.37 -20.99 -0.91
N ALA A 164 1.28 -20.44 -0.36
CA ALA A 164 0.37 -21.14 0.54
C ALA A 164 -0.61 -22.14 -0.17
N GLY A 165 -0.46 -22.36 -1.48
CA GLY A 165 -1.32 -23.26 -2.25
C GLY A 165 -2.70 -22.69 -2.60
N ILE A 166 -2.88 -21.36 -2.48
CA ILE A 166 -4.13 -20.69 -2.82
C ILE A 166 -4.11 -20.31 -4.30
N SER A 167 -5.08 -20.84 -5.07
CA SER A 167 -5.26 -20.49 -6.49
C SER A 167 -5.48 -18.98 -6.68
N PRO A 168 -5.19 -18.43 -7.87
CA PRO A 168 -5.48 -17.03 -8.17
C PRO A 168 -6.94 -16.69 -7.87
N VAL A 169 -7.13 -15.61 -7.12
CA VAL A 169 -8.44 -15.08 -6.67
C VAL A 169 -8.56 -13.61 -7.04
N SER A 170 -9.77 -13.04 -6.96
CA SER A 170 -9.96 -11.60 -7.16
C SER A 170 -9.25 -10.79 -6.07
N TYR A 171 -9.09 -9.48 -6.31
CA TYR A 171 -8.51 -8.57 -5.31
C TYR A 171 -9.27 -8.64 -3.97
N GLU A 172 -10.60 -8.58 -4.03
CA GLU A 172 -11.48 -8.59 -2.86
C GLU A 172 -11.42 -9.92 -2.11
N GLN A 173 -11.33 -11.03 -2.84
CA GLN A 173 -11.16 -12.36 -2.23
C GLN A 173 -9.80 -12.47 -1.53
N ALA A 174 -8.72 -12.04 -2.17
CA ALA A 174 -7.39 -12.01 -1.56
C ALA A 174 -7.37 -11.16 -0.29
N GLN A 175 -7.95 -9.96 -0.35
CA GLN A 175 -8.06 -9.06 0.81
C GLN A 175 -8.85 -9.71 1.94
N SER A 176 -9.98 -10.31 1.64
CA SER A 176 -10.81 -11.01 2.63
C SER A 176 -10.06 -12.19 3.28
N ILE A 177 -9.28 -12.97 2.50
CA ILE A 177 -8.46 -14.06 3.03
C ILE A 177 -7.40 -13.52 4.01
N ILE A 178 -6.68 -12.43 3.65
CA ILE A 178 -5.68 -11.80 4.53
C ILE A 178 -6.34 -11.29 5.82
N ILE A 179 -7.47 -10.59 5.72
CA ILE A 179 -8.20 -10.06 6.88
C ILE A 179 -8.63 -11.19 7.84
N GLU A 180 -9.20 -12.28 7.31
CA GLU A 180 -9.64 -13.41 8.14
C GLU A 180 -8.47 -14.22 8.73
N ALA A 181 -7.35 -14.33 7.99
CA ALA A 181 -6.12 -14.94 8.52
C ALA A 181 -5.52 -14.10 9.66
N ALA A 182 -5.47 -12.78 9.51
CA ALA A 182 -4.99 -11.85 10.53
C ALA A 182 -5.77 -12.01 11.85
N LYS A 183 -7.10 -12.11 11.78
CA LYS A 183 -7.95 -12.37 12.95
C LYS A 183 -7.54 -13.67 13.67
N ARG A 184 -7.29 -14.76 12.93
CA ARG A 184 -6.86 -16.04 13.50
C ARG A 184 -5.47 -15.98 14.12
N LEU A 185 -4.58 -15.20 13.53
CA LEU A 185 -3.23 -14.97 14.04
C LEU A 185 -3.18 -13.93 15.17
N ARG A 186 -4.32 -13.28 15.49
CA ARG A 186 -4.46 -12.25 16.53
C ARG A 186 -3.58 -11.01 16.27
N VAL A 187 -3.44 -10.64 14.99
CA VAL A 187 -2.77 -9.42 14.55
C VAL A 187 -3.75 -8.57 13.73
N SER A 188 -3.39 -7.30 13.49
CA SER A 188 -4.19 -6.47 12.59
C SER A 188 -3.98 -6.89 11.12
N PRO A 189 -4.95 -6.69 10.23
CA PRO A 189 -4.76 -6.87 8.79
C PRO A 189 -3.56 -6.09 8.23
N ALA A 190 -3.36 -4.84 8.68
CA ALA A 190 -2.21 -4.02 8.28
C ALA A 190 -0.87 -4.63 8.75
N THR A 191 -0.81 -5.17 9.97
CA THR A 191 0.38 -5.86 10.48
C THR A 191 0.69 -7.10 9.65
N LEU A 192 -0.32 -7.91 9.30
CA LEU A 192 -0.12 -9.10 8.47
C LEU A 192 0.31 -8.72 7.05
N ASP A 193 -0.31 -7.71 6.42
CA ASP A 193 0.09 -7.15 5.13
C ASP A 193 1.56 -6.75 5.15
N HIS A 194 1.94 -5.88 6.09
CA HIS A 194 3.32 -5.41 6.22
C HIS A 194 4.32 -6.54 6.46
N THR A 195 3.95 -7.52 7.30
CA THR A 195 4.81 -8.69 7.58
C THR A 195 5.05 -9.51 6.33
N ILE A 196 4.00 -9.84 5.58
CA ILE A 196 4.09 -10.58 4.31
C ILE A 196 4.94 -9.80 3.31
N TRP A 197 4.67 -8.50 3.13
CA TRP A 197 5.42 -7.65 2.23
C TRP A 197 6.93 -7.63 2.58
N LYS A 198 7.27 -7.44 3.86
CA LYS A 198 8.64 -7.43 4.36
C LYS A 198 9.33 -8.79 4.13
N TYR A 199 8.65 -9.87 4.46
CA TYR A 199 9.14 -11.25 4.25
C TYR A 199 9.44 -11.51 2.78
N MET A 200 8.48 -11.22 1.89
CA MET A 200 8.61 -11.47 0.45
C MET A 200 9.61 -10.53 -0.24
N SER A 201 9.75 -9.28 0.23
CA SER A 201 10.71 -8.31 -0.31
C SER A 201 12.16 -8.71 0.01
N ASN A 202 12.39 -9.41 1.12
CA ASN A 202 13.72 -9.86 1.54
C ASN A 202 14.12 -11.22 0.92
N ARG A 203 13.18 -11.99 0.39
CA ARG A 203 13.48 -13.23 -0.33
C ARG A 203 14.20 -12.91 -1.64
N LYS A 204 15.42 -13.40 -1.81
CA LYS A 204 16.13 -13.35 -3.10
C LYS A 204 15.29 -14.12 -4.13
N GLU A 205 15.02 -13.55 -5.29
CA GLU A 205 14.45 -14.27 -6.43
C GLU A 205 15.45 -15.40 -6.78
N GLY A 206 15.15 -16.65 -6.45
CA GLY A 206 15.98 -17.77 -6.88
C GLY A 206 16.14 -18.97 -5.96
N THR A 207 15.25 -19.25 -5.00
CA THR A 207 15.19 -20.59 -4.38
C THR A 207 13.82 -21.21 -4.62
N ALA A 208 13.57 -21.66 -5.85
CA ALA A 208 12.62 -22.73 -6.06
C ALA A 208 13.16 -23.96 -5.30
N THR A 209 12.44 -24.38 -4.28
CA THR A 209 12.74 -25.64 -3.57
C THR A 209 12.69 -26.77 -4.59
N PRO A 210 13.74 -27.62 -4.72
CA PRO A 210 13.66 -28.80 -5.59
C PRO A 210 12.56 -29.70 -5.01
N SER A 211 11.56 -30.01 -5.83
CA SER A 211 10.64 -31.09 -5.54
C SER A 211 11.44 -32.38 -5.35
N CYS A 212 11.52 -32.91 -4.14
CA CYS A 212 11.93 -34.28 -3.91
C CYS A 212 10.89 -35.21 -4.56
N HIS A 213 11.23 -35.69 -5.74
CA HIS A 213 10.67 -36.91 -6.28
C HIS A 213 11.57 -38.06 -5.80
N SER A 214 11.02 -38.89 -4.93
CA SER A 214 11.46 -40.28 -4.74
C SER A 214 10.24 -41.08 -4.24
#